data_746e807b169eb3d686b3064fe671bac3
#
_entry.id   746e807b169eb3d686b3064fe671bac3
#
_cell.length_a   1.000
_cell.length_b   1.000
_cell.length_c   1.000
_cell.angle_alpha   90.00
_cell.angle_beta   90.00
_cell.angle_gamma   90.00
#
_symmetry.space_group_name_H-M   'P 1'
#
loop_
_entity.id
_entity.type
_entity.pdbx_description
1 polymer ?
#
loop_
_entity_poly.entity_id
_entity_poly.type
_entity_poly.pdbx_seq_one_letter_code
_entity_poly.pdbx_strand_id
1 'polypeptide(L)'
;MGRYNVRKAVFAMPFSVRILRFFGILLLGVCALGVAAISWAYLIEPNLLFVRQVDYRIPQWNGRGSPLKVVVAGDLHLMPTAFDEVRVLRYVQRIMQLKPDLILLVGDYARGSSKNASMNPQKAAQLLQGLEAPCGVFAIQ
;
A
#
# COMPACT_ATOMS: atom_id res chain seq x y z
N MET A 1 -44.34 59.75 -22.71
CA MET A 1 -43.18 58.90 -22.97
C MET A 1 -42.63 58.39 -21.61
N GLY A 2 -43.20 57.32 -21.09
CA GLY A 2 -42.91 56.77 -19.72
C GLY A 2 -41.78 55.77 -19.77
N ARG A 3 -40.70 56.05 -19.02
CA ARG A 3 -39.58 55.17 -18.84
C ARG A 3 -39.97 54.11 -17.80
N TYR A 4 -40.19 52.87 -18.21
CA TYR A 4 -40.28 51.71 -17.31
C TYR A 4 -38.94 51.41 -16.73
N ASN A 5 -38.79 51.70 -15.44
CA ASN A 5 -37.61 51.41 -14.67
C ASN A 5 -37.75 49.95 -14.15
N VAL A 6 -37.24 48.96 -14.86
CA VAL A 6 -37.21 47.57 -14.43
C VAL A 6 -36.11 47.47 -13.36
N ARG A 7 -36.49 47.68 -12.10
CA ARG A 7 -35.62 47.33 -10.96
C ARG A 7 -35.42 45.83 -11.00
N LYS A 8 -34.19 45.37 -11.30
CA LYS A 8 -33.78 43.97 -11.12
C LYS A 8 -33.99 43.64 -9.65
N ALA A 9 -35.05 42.93 -9.33
CA ALA A 9 -35.26 42.33 -8.02
C ALA A 9 -34.16 41.28 -7.82
N VAL A 10 -33.10 41.68 -7.10
CA VAL A 10 -32.09 40.74 -6.62
C VAL A 10 -32.79 39.91 -5.58
N PHE A 11 -33.16 38.69 -5.97
CA PHE A 11 -33.80 37.69 -5.09
C PHE A 11 -32.76 37.28 -4.05
N ALA A 12 -32.69 38.01 -2.94
CA ALA A 12 -31.86 37.68 -1.81
C ALA A 12 -32.42 36.38 -1.20
N MET A 13 -31.69 35.28 -1.37
CA MET A 13 -32.08 34.00 -0.76
C MET A 13 -32.31 34.16 0.73
N PRO A 14 -33.41 33.63 1.27
CA PRO A 14 -33.71 33.66 2.70
C PRO A 14 -32.57 33.08 3.52
N PHE A 15 -32.30 33.62 4.69
CA PHE A 15 -31.20 33.25 5.57
C PHE A 15 -31.16 31.74 5.88
N SER A 16 -32.33 31.11 6.06
CA SER A 16 -32.48 29.65 6.28
C SER A 16 -31.93 28.82 5.11
N VAL A 17 -32.15 29.24 3.88
CA VAL A 17 -31.63 28.55 2.69
C VAL A 17 -30.10 28.65 2.57
N ARG A 18 -29.51 29.77 3.00
CA ARG A 18 -28.04 29.94 3.03
C ARG A 18 -27.42 29.01 4.06
N ILE A 19 -28.03 28.90 5.25
CA ILE A 19 -27.57 27.96 6.30
C ILE A 19 -27.66 26.52 5.80
N LEU A 20 -28.80 26.13 5.23
CA LEU A 20 -29.00 24.77 4.73
C LEU A 20 -27.97 24.41 3.64
N ARG A 21 -27.69 25.34 2.71
CA ARG A 21 -26.66 25.17 1.70
C ARG A 21 -25.27 25.03 2.29
N PHE A 22 -24.93 25.85 3.30
CA PHE A 22 -23.65 25.76 3.98
C PHE A 22 -23.46 24.39 4.63
N PHE A 23 -24.45 23.90 5.37
CA PHE A 23 -24.39 22.55 5.97
C PHE A 23 -24.37 21.44 4.92
N GLY A 24 -25.08 21.61 3.82
CA GLY A 24 -25.05 20.66 2.69
C GLY A 24 -23.66 20.57 2.06
N ILE A 25 -23.03 21.71 1.80
CA ILE A 25 -21.66 21.78 1.24
C ILE A 25 -20.65 21.19 2.24
N LEU A 26 -20.77 21.52 3.53
CA LEU A 26 -19.92 21.00 4.58
C LEU A 26 -20.02 19.45 4.65
N LEU A 27 -21.25 18.94 4.64
CA LEU A 27 -21.50 17.49 4.68
C LEU A 27 -20.89 16.79 3.44
N LEU A 28 -21.10 17.36 2.24
CA LEU A 28 -20.50 16.84 1.01
C LEU A 28 -18.97 16.84 1.09
N GLY A 29 -18.37 17.88 1.64
CA GLY A 29 -16.93 17.97 1.85
C GLY A 29 -16.41 16.87 2.79
N VAL A 30 -17.09 16.65 3.91
CA VAL A 30 -16.74 15.59 4.86
C VAL A 30 -16.89 14.19 4.22
N CYS A 31 -17.97 13.96 3.47
CA CYS A 31 -18.17 12.69 2.75
C CYS A 31 -17.09 12.46 1.70
N ALA A 32 -16.73 13.49 0.93
CA ALA A 32 -15.67 13.41 -0.08
C ALA A 32 -14.31 13.09 0.54
N LEU A 33 -13.96 13.74 1.66
CA LEU A 33 -12.74 13.43 2.42
C LEU A 33 -12.75 12.00 2.96
N GLY A 34 -13.88 11.52 3.47
CA GLY A 34 -14.04 10.15 3.94
C GLY A 34 -13.82 9.13 2.81
N VAL A 35 -14.43 9.34 1.65
CA VAL A 35 -14.23 8.50 0.47
C VAL A 35 -12.77 8.53 0.01
N ALA A 36 -12.15 9.70 -0.04
CA ALA A 36 -10.74 9.83 -0.41
C ALA A 36 -9.81 9.09 0.57
N ALA A 37 -10.04 9.21 1.88
CA ALA A 37 -9.27 8.51 2.90
C ALA A 37 -9.42 6.98 2.82
N ILE A 38 -10.65 6.48 2.63
CA ILE A 38 -10.91 5.07 2.43
C ILE A 38 -10.24 4.56 1.16
N SER A 39 -10.37 5.30 0.06
CA SER A 39 -9.72 4.94 -1.21
C SER A 39 -8.21 4.89 -1.07
N TRP A 40 -7.61 5.84 -0.37
CA TRP A 40 -6.18 5.83 -0.06
C TRP A 40 -5.78 4.59 0.72
N ALA A 41 -6.48 4.29 1.83
CA ALA A 41 -6.18 3.15 2.70
C ALA A 41 -6.29 1.79 1.98
N TYR A 42 -7.25 1.65 1.05
CA TYR A 42 -7.46 0.39 0.34
C TYR A 42 -6.67 0.26 -0.97
N LEU A 43 -6.47 1.34 -1.70
CA LEU A 43 -5.87 1.28 -3.04
C LEU A 43 -4.41 1.68 -3.08
N ILE A 44 -3.96 2.56 -2.19
CA ILE A 44 -2.61 3.12 -2.24
C ILE A 44 -1.72 2.51 -1.15
N GLU A 45 -2.14 2.58 0.10
CA GLU A 45 -1.33 2.15 1.23
C GLU A 45 -0.83 0.70 1.12
N PRO A 46 -1.63 -0.32 0.74
CA PRO A 46 -1.16 -1.70 0.62
C PRO A 46 -0.15 -1.91 -0.52
N ASN A 47 -0.05 -0.96 -1.45
CA ASN A 47 0.89 -1.00 -2.58
C ASN A 47 2.18 -0.23 -2.32
N LEU A 48 2.31 0.47 -1.19
CA LEU A 48 3.52 1.19 -0.82
C LEU A 48 4.53 0.21 -0.21
N LEU A 49 5.58 -0.07 -0.97
CA LEU A 49 6.70 -0.88 -0.52
C LEU A 49 7.81 0.04 -0.01
N PHE A 50 8.02 0.04 1.29
CA PHE A 50 9.09 0.80 1.91
C PHE A 50 10.33 -0.08 2.10
N VAL A 51 11.47 0.39 1.61
CA VAL A 51 12.76 -0.23 1.88
C VAL A 51 13.44 0.58 2.97
N ARG A 52 13.68 -0.06 4.11
CA ARG A 52 14.50 0.50 5.18
C ARG A 52 15.89 -0.06 5.06
N GLN A 53 16.88 0.81 4.85
CA GLN A 53 18.28 0.43 4.85
C GLN A 53 18.90 0.67 6.23
N VAL A 54 19.62 -0.32 6.72
CA VAL A 54 20.34 -0.26 8.00
C VAL A 54 21.74 -0.82 7.76
N ASP A 55 22.76 -0.04 8.08
CA ASP A 55 24.14 -0.49 8.03
C ASP A 55 24.54 -1.02 9.41
N TYR A 56 24.90 -2.29 9.47
CA TYR A 56 25.29 -2.95 10.69
C TYR A 56 26.74 -3.43 10.60
N ARG A 57 27.57 -3.04 11.58
CA ARG A 57 28.96 -3.50 11.68
C ARG A 57 29.04 -4.65 12.68
N ILE A 58 29.48 -5.81 12.20
CA ILE A 58 29.80 -6.96 13.05
C ILE A 58 31.29 -6.95 13.33
N PRO A 59 31.74 -6.70 14.58
CA PRO A 59 33.17 -6.53 14.92
C PRO A 59 34.04 -7.73 14.55
N GLN A 60 33.45 -8.94 14.55
CA GLN A 60 34.14 -10.20 14.27
C GLN A 60 33.90 -10.71 12.83
N TRP A 61 33.31 -9.88 11.98
CA TRP A 61 33.07 -10.24 10.58
C TRP A 61 34.38 -10.23 9.80
N ASN A 62 34.94 -11.43 9.58
CA ASN A 62 36.17 -11.62 8.80
C ASN A 62 35.90 -11.70 7.28
N GLY A 63 34.73 -11.27 6.83
CA GLY A 63 34.41 -11.14 5.41
C GLY A 63 35.37 -10.19 4.73
N ARG A 64 36.17 -10.63 3.82
CA ARG A 64 37.30 -10.01 3.12
C ARG A 64 37.00 -8.60 2.56
N GLY A 65 36.55 -7.68 3.42
CA GLY A 65 36.39 -6.25 3.12
C GLY A 65 35.16 -5.86 2.34
N SER A 66 34.36 -6.80 1.83
CA SER A 66 33.13 -6.46 1.09
C SER A 66 31.90 -6.53 2.01
N PRO A 67 31.03 -5.50 2.01
CA PRO A 67 29.80 -5.55 2.76
C PRO A 67 28.86 -6.61 2.15
N LEU A 68 28.20 -7.38 3.00
CA LEU A 68 27.16 -8.33 2.58
C LEU A 68 25.80 -7.61 2.60
N LYS A 69 25.13 -7.57 1.48
CA LYS A 69 23.77 -7.02 1.37
C LYS A 69 22.74 -8.09 1.65
N VAL A 70 22.12 -8.01 2.82
CA VAL A 70 21.06 -8.91 3.23
C VAL A 70 19.70 -8.22 3.09
N VAL A 71 18.80 -8.83 2.37
CA VAL A 71 17.40 -8.41 2.37
C VAL A 71 16.60 -9.31 3.30
N VAL A 72 15.95 -8.70 4.30
CA VAL A 72 15.01 -9.36 5.20
C VAL A 72 13.61 -8.95 4.80
N ALA A 73 12.76 -9.92 4.53
CA ALA A 73 11.43 -9.70 4.00
C ALA A 73 10.42 -10.69 4.60
N GLY A 74 9.19 -10.26 4.87
CA GLY A 74 8.17 -11.12 5.46
C GLY A 74 6.85 -10.41 5.62
N ASP A 75 5.94 -10.99 6.41
CA ASP A 75 4.63 -10.40 6.76
C ASP A 75 3.79 -10.10 5.52
N LEU A 76 3.75 -11.06 4.59
CA LEU A 76 3.10 -10.87 3.28
C LEU A 76 1.58 -10.97 3.37
N HIS A 77 1.05 -11.72 4.32
CA HIS A 77 -0.39 -11.90 4.55
C HIS A 77 -1.21 -12.13 3.28
N LEU A 78 -0.76 -13.05 2.43
CA LEU A 78 -1.33 -13.28 1.11
C LEU A 78 -2.71 -13.92 1.19
N MET A 79 -3.64 -13.40 0.39
CA MET A 79 -4.95 -13.98 0.11
C MET A 79 -5.00 -14.51 -1.32
N PRO A 80 -5.88 -15.48 -1.63
CA PRO A 80 -5.98 -16.06 -2.97
C PRO A 80 -6.73 -15.11 -3.92
N THR A 81 -6.20 -13.91 -4.12
CA THR A 81 -6.78 -12.88 -4.99
C THR A 81 -5.79 -12.51 -6.08
N ALA A 82 -6.31 -12.16 -7.26
CA ALA A 82 -5.47 -11.65 -8.36
C ALA A 82 -4.70 -10.38 -7.97
N PHE A 83 -5.26 -9.57 -7.07
CA PHE A 83 -4.61 -8.38 -6.55
C PHE A 83 -3.35 -8.74 -5.75
N ASP A 84 -3.44 -9.73 -4.86
CA ASP A 84 -2.30 -10.18 -4.07
C ASP A 84 -1.23 -10.86 -4.93
N GLU A 85 -1.61 -11.60 -5.95
CA GLU A 85 -0.65 -12.18 -6.90
C GLU A 85 0.19 -11.09 -7.59
N VAL A 86 -0.46 -10.03 -8.09
CA VAL A 86 0.24 -8.89 -8.71
C VAL A 86 1.11 -8.14 -7.70
N ARG A 87 0.64 -8.02 -6.45
CA ARG A 87 1.40 -7.39 -5.36
C ARG A 87 2.68 -8.16 -5.05
N VAL A 88 2.62 -9.49 -4.96
CA VAL A 88 3.80 -10.33 -4.72
C VAL A 88 4.81 -10.22 -5.86
N LEU A 89 4.37 -10.24 -7.10
CA LEU A 89 5.28 -10.08 -8.24
C LEU A 89 6.03 -8.73 -8.18
N ARG A 90 5.35 -7.65 -7.83
CA ARG A 90 6.00 -6.34 -7.60
C ARG A 90 6.97 -6.36 -6.43
N TYR A 91 6.65 -7.09 -5.37
CA TYR A 91 7.49 -7.28 -4.21
C TYR A 91 8.78 -8.02 -4.58
N VAL A 92 8.67 -9.13 -5.30
CA VAL A 92 9.81 -9.87 -5.84
C VAL A 92 10.69 -8.98 -6.71
N GLN A 93 10.09 -8.26 -7.67
CA GLN A 93 10.82 -7.32 -8.53
C GLN A 93 11.57 -6.26 -7.70
N ARG A 94 10.92 -5.72 -6.65
CA ARG A 94 11.54 -4.70 -5.80
C ARG A 94 12.73 -5.24 -5.03
N ILE A 95 12.63 -6.46 -4.49
CA ILE A 95 13.74 -7.14 -3.82
C ILE A 95 14.90 -7.36 -4.80
N MET A 96 14.63 -7.86 -5.99
CA MET A 96 15.66 -8.13 -7.00
C MET A 96 16.37 -6.86 -7.48
N GLN A 97 15.66 -5.73 -7.57
CA GLN A 97 16.27 -4.41 -7.85
C GLN A 97 17.31 -3.97 -6.81
N LEU A 98 17.19 -4.45 -5.57
CA LEU A 98 18.17 -4.17 -4.52
C LEU A 98 19.48 -4.92 -4.73
N LYS A 99 19.53 -5.92 -5.60
CA LYS A 99 20.69 -6.79 -5.85
C LYS A 99 21.24 -7.37 -4.54
N PRO A 100 20.44 -8.18 -3.81
CA PRO A 100 20.86 -8.77 -2.55
C PRO A 100 21.92 -9.84 -2.76
N ASP A 101 22.83 -9.99 -1.79
CA ASP A 101 23.72 -11.15 -1.71
C ASP A 101 23.04 -12.33 -0.99
N LEU A 102 22.11 -12.04 -0.09
CA LEU A 102 21.35 -13.01 0.69
C LEU A 102 19.92 -12.51 0.88
N ILE A 103 18.93 -13.41 0.80
CA ILE A 103 17.52 -13.11 1.10
C ILE A 103 17.05 -13.99 2.25
N LEU A 104 16.47 -13.36 3.28
CA LEU A 104 15.84 -14.00 4.41
C LEU A 104 14.35 -13.70 4.40
N LEU A 105 13.53 -14.72 4.27
CA LEU A 105 12.08 -14.64 4.35
C LEU A 105 11.62 -15.04 5.76
N VAL A 106 11.07 -14.10 6.53
CA VAL A 106 10.81 -14.26 7.96
C VAL A 106 9.38 -14.66 8.30
N GLY A 107 8.74 -15.43 7.42
CA GLY A 107 7.43 -16.03 7.70
C GLY A 107 6.23 -15.13 7.40
N ASP A 108 5.08 -15.56 7.92
CA ASP A 108 3.74 -14.96 7.78
C ASP A 108 3.34 -14.68 6.31
N TYR A 109 3.43 -15.75 5.52
CA TYR A 109 3.20 -15.66 4.07
C TYR A 109 1.72 -15.59 3.71
N ALA A 110 0.84 -16.23 4.51
CA ALA A 110 -0.57 -16.40 4.16
C ALA A 110 -1.51 -15.88 5.25
N ARG A 111 -2.48 -15.06 4.87
CA ARG A 111 -3.51 -14.56 5.77
C ARG A 111 -4.69 -15.53 5.84
N GLY A 112 -5.18 -15.79 7.06
CA GLY A 112 -6.44 -16.47 7.32
C GLY A 112 -6.27 -17.80 8.08
N SER A 113 -7.19 -18.04 9.03
CA SER A 113 -7.27 -19.26 9.83
C SER A 113 -8.12 -20.35 9.17
N SER A 114 -8.76 -20.07 8.05
CA SER A 114 -9.64 -20.99 7.32
C SER A 114 -8.95 -21.49 6.04
N LYS A 115 -9.02 -22.81 5.80
CA LYS A 115 -8.45 -23.46 4.60
C LYS A 115 -8.93 -22.84 3.27
N ASN A 116 -10.10 -22.18 3.27
CA ASN A 116 -10.68 -21.57 2.08
C ASN A 116 -10.37 -20.06 1.94
N ALA A 117 -9.77 -19.44 2.94
CA ALA A 117 -9.49 -18.01 2.97
C ALA A 117 -7.99 -17.68 2.92
N SER A 118 -7.11 -18.67 3.01
CA SER A 118 -5.66 -18.46 2.92
C SER A 118 -5.12 -18.87 1.54
N MET A 119 -4.07 -18.21 1.10
CA MET A 119 -3.37 -18.63 -0.12
C MET A 119 -2.78 -20.03 0.09
N ASN A 120 -2.91 -20.86 -0.95
CA ASN A 120 -2.27 -22.18 -0.96
C ASN A 120 -0.74 -22.01 -0.86
N PRO A 121 -0.05 -22.72 0.07
CA PRO A 121 1.39 -22.61 0.25
C PRO A 121 2.21 -22.88 -1.03
N GLN A 122 1.78 -23.82 -1.86
CA GLN A 122 2.43 -24.12 -3.14
C GLN A 122 2.31 -22.93 -4.11
N LYS A 123 1.16 -22.26 -4.14
CA LYS A 123 0.97 -21.05 -4.96
C LYS A 123 1.81 -19.89 -4.44
N ALA A 124 1.88 -19.69 -3.13
CA ALA A 124 2.76 -18.68 -2.52
C ALA A 124 4.23 -18.94 -2.89
N ALA A 125 4.69 -20.17 -2.78
CA ALA A 125 6.04 -20.57 -3.18
C ALA A 125 6.31 -20.30 -4.67
N GLN A 126 5.35 -20.61 -5.56
CA GLN A 126 5.47 -20.31 -6.98
C GLN A 126 5.62 -18.80 -7.26
N LEU A 127 4.88 -17.97 -6.57
CA LEU A 127 4.97 -16.51 -6.72
C LEU A 127 6.33 -15.96 -6.26
N LEU A 128 6.95 -16.61 -5.30
CA LEU A 128 8.26 -16.22 -4.74
C LEU A 128 9.45 -16.86 -5.48
N GLN A 129 9.23 -17.73 -6.46
CA GLN A 129 10.31 -18.41 -7.23
C GLN A 129 11.27 -17.45 -7.95
N GLY A 130 10.84 -16.21 -8.22
CA GLY A 130 11.70 -15.21 -8.85
C GLY A 130 12.73 -14.58 -7.90
N LEU A 131 12.79 -14.98 -6.63
CA LEU A 131 13.79 -14.52 -5.68
C LEU A 131 15.07 -15.32 -5.84
N GLU A 132 16.18 -14.64 -6.13
CA GLU A 132 17.50 -15.23 -6.30
C GLU A 132 18.55 -14.36 -5.61
N ALA A 133 19.54 -15.01 -5.00
CA ALA A 133 20.68 -14.33 -4.41
C ALA A 133 21.92 -15.23 -4.39
N PRO A 134 23.13 -14.70 -4.58
CA PRO A 134 24.37 -15.49 -4.63
C PRO A 134 24.63 -16.36 -3.40
N CYS A 135 24.26 -15.88 -2.20
CA CYS A 135 24.34 -16.64 -0.95
C CYS A 135 23.07 -17.41 -0.60
N GLY A 136 22.09 -17.41 -1.51
CA GLY A 136 20.84 -18.17 -1.36
C GLY A 136 19.66 -17.36 -0.82
N VAL A 137 18.50 -18.03 -0.83
CA VAL A 137 17.23 -17.55 -0.29
C VAL A 137 16.79 -18.53 0.80
N PHE A 138 16.58 -18.02 2.00
CA PHE A 138 16.18 -18.84 3.16
C PHE A 138 14.83 -18.37 3.66
N ALA A 139 13.94 -19.31 3.90
CA ALA A 139 12.60 -19.06 4.40
C ALA A 139 12.40 -19.81 5.73
N ILE A 140 11.82 -19.12 6.71
CA ILE A 140 11.30 -19.73 7.93
C ILE A 140 9.78 -19.78 7.86
N GLN A 141 9.21 -20.81 8.53
CA GLN A 141 7.76 -20.96 8.69
C GLN A 141 7.30 -20.32 9.99
#